data_e59cfc2481dc585ea01ea0011f47f341
#
_entry.id   e59cfc2481dc585ea01ea0011f47f341
#
_cell.length_a   1.000
_cell.length_b   1.000
_cell.length_c   1.000
_cell.angle_alpha   90.00
_cell.angle_beta   90.00
_cell.angle_gamma   90.00
#
_symmetry.space_group_name_H-M   'P 1'
#
loop_
_entity.id
_entity.type
_entity.pdbx_description
1 polymer ?
#
loop_
_entity_poly.entity_id
_entity_poly.type
_entity_poly.pdbx_seq_one_letter_code
_entity_poly.pdbx_strand_id
1 'polypeptide(L)'
;CYYCNYKSYILMKKINLAVTGFMGRMGQQLIKTSKKNKNFKLVSITENKIINKKIMGIKPSLNNKYAFKNTNVIIDFTAPKCTLEVLKIASKLKKRVVIGTTGFTRREENIIKKYSRKIPILKAGNMSLGVNLLMYLTEITSRSLNSNFLSKVFETHHKNKKDYPSGTALMLGKGIAVGKNKNLYKLIGKKYLNRKSFPYSKKINFNSIRKGL
;
A
#
# COMPACT_ATOMS: atom_id res chain seq x y z
N CYS A 1 12.80 -47.33 17.80
CA CYS A 1 13.12 -46.00 17.28
C CYS A 1 12.52 -45.83 15.89
N TYR A 2 11.33 -45.26 15.82
CA TYR A 2 10.75 -44.90 14.51
C TYR A 2 10.83 -43.39 14.38
N TYR A 3 11.85 -42.88 13.69
CA TYR A 3 11.82 -41.52 13.14
C TYR A 3 11.14 -41.60 11.77
N CYS A 4 9.86 -41.36 11.74
CA CYS A 4 9.13 -41.18 10.49
C CYS A 4 9.44 -39.79 9.94
N ASN A 5 10.31 -39.71 8.95
CA ASN A 5 10.63 -38.51 8.18
C ASN A 5 9.43 -38.14 7.30
N TYR A 6 8.44 -37.46 7.83
CA TYR A 6 7.42 -36.77 7.04
C TYR A 6 7.95 -35.45 6.51
N LYS A 7 8.86 -35.49 5.55
CA LYS A 7 9.02 -34.40 4.59
C LYS A 7 7.96 -34.55 3.51
N SER A 8 6.72 -34.26 3.84
CA SER A 8 5.71 -33.97 2.83
C SER A 8 6.09 -32.63 2.18
N TYR A 9 6.90 -32.68 1.12
CA TYR A 9 6.99 -31.57 0.17
C TYR A 9 5.62 -31.42 -0.48
N ILE A 10 4.74 -30.64 0.16
CA ILE A 10 3.60 -30.07 -0.54
C ILE A 10 4.22 -29.19 -1.60
N LEU A 11 4.22 -29.67 -2.83
CA LEU A 11 4.57 -28.89 -4.03
C LEU A 11 3.58 -27.71 -4.07
N MET A 12 3.93 -26.61 -3.40
CA MET A 12 3.09 -25.42 -3.36
C MET A 12 2.98 -24.91 -4.79
N LYS A 13 1.80 -25.07 -5.37
CA LYS A 13 1.48 -24.56 -6.71
C LYS A 13 1.81 -23.07 -6.74
N LYS A 14 2.68 -22.66 -7.69
CA LYS A 14 3.07 -21.25 -7.84
C LYS A 14 1.84 -20.36 -7.98
N ILE A 15 1.86 -19.22 -7.30
CA ILE A 15 0.80 -18.22 -7.39
C ILE A 15 0.99 -17.41 -8.67
N ASN A 16 0.02 -17.46 -9.57
CA ASN A 16 0.02 -16.68 -10.80
C ASN A 16 -0.32 -15.22 -10.49
N LEU A 17 0.62 -14.31 -10.79
CA LEU A 17 0.50 -12.89 -10.55
C LEU A 17 0.17 -12.12 -11.83
N ALA A 18 -0.68 -11.10 -11.70
CA ALA A 18 -0.75 -9.97 -12.61
C ALA A 18 -0.24 -8.71 -11.92
N VAL A 19 0.47 -7.85 -12.64
CA VAL A 19 0.91 -6.53 -12.17
C VAL A 19 0.34 -5.46 -13.08
N THR A 20 -0.40 -4.52 -12.49
CA THR A 20 -0.97 -3.37 -13.20
C THR A 20 -0.03 -2.16 -13.11
N GLY A 21 -0.03 -1.29 -14.13
CA GLY A 21 0.85 -0.13 -14.18
C GLY A 21 2.33 -0.52 -14.16
N PHE A 22 2.70 -1.51 -14.96
CA PHE A 22 4.03 -2.11 -14.92
C PHE A 22 5.16 -1.16 -15.34
N MET A 23 4.87 -0.07 -16.04
CA MET A 23 5.86 0.94 -16.41
C MET A 23 6.21 1.88 -15.26
N GLY A 24 5.36 1.97 -14.24
CA GLY A 24 5.62 2.75 -13.04
C GLY A 24 6.76 2.17 -12.18
N ARG A 25 7.36 3.00 -11.33
CA ARG A 25 8.46 2.59 -10.44
C ARG A 25 8.13 1.34 -9.62
N MET A 26 6.94 1.29 -9.00
CA MET A 26 6.51 0.14 -8.22
C MET A 26 6.23 -1.08 -9.10
N GLY A 27 5.59 -0.90 -10.26
CA GLY A 27 5.32 -1.97 -11.21
C GLY A 27 6.60 -2.67 -11.66
N GLN A 28 7.63 -1.91 -12.04
CA GLN A 28 8.94 -2.45 -12.41
C GLN A 28 9.60 -3.22 -11.25
N GLN A 29 9.54 -2.69 -10.03
CA GLN A 29 10.09 -3.36 -8.86
C GLN A 29 9.36 -4.67 -8.55
N LEU A 30 8.04 -4.69 -8.67
CA LEU A 30 7.22 -5.90 -8.50
C LEU A 30 7.56 -6.99 -9.51
N ILE A 31 7.72 -6.62 -10.79
CA ILE A 31 8.15 -7.54 -11.84
C ILE A 31 9.52 -8.12 -11.52
N LYS A 32 10.50 -7.28 -11.17
CA LYS A 32 11.85 -7.70 -10.81
C LYS A 32 11.88 -8.64 -9.60
N THR A 33 11.07 -8.35 -8.58
CA THR A 33 10.98 -9.15 -7.35
C THR A 33 10.25 -10.47 -7.59
N SER A 34 9.16 -10.46 -8.36
CA SER A 34 8.40 -11.68 -8.68
C SER A 34 9.24 -12.72 -9.43
N LYS A 35 10.18 -12.28 -10.29
CA LYS A 35 11.11 -13.17 -10.98
C LYS A 35 12.04 -13.92 -10.03
N LYS A 36 12.48 -13.25 -8.95
CA LYS A 36 13.42 -13.83 -7.98
C LYS A 36 12.76 -14.79 -7.00
N ASN A 37 11.44 -14.75 -6.86
CA ASN A 37 10.72 -15.57 -5.88
C ASN A 37 10.07 -16.79 -6.54
N LYS A 38 10.55 -17.99 -6.15
CA LYS A 38 10.11 -19.27 -6.71
C LYS A 38 8.62 -19.59 -6.48
N ASN A 39 7.98 -18.94 -5.50
CA ASN A 39 6.57 -19.15 -5.16
C ASN A 39 5.62 -18.43 -6.11
N PHE A 40 6.11 -17.51 -6.94
CA PHE A 40 5.31 -16.71 -7.85
C PHE A 40 5.64 -16.99 -9.31
N LYS A 41 4.62 -16.87 -10.15
CA LYS A 41 4.74 -16.86 -11.60
C LYS A 41 4.06 -15.61 -12.13
N LEU A 42 4.81 -14.68 -12.70
CA LEU A 42 4.25 -13.53 -13.39
C LEU A 42 3.63 -14.03 -14.71
N VAL A 43 2.33 -13.85 -14.86
CA VAL A 43 1.57 -14.34 -16.04
C VAL A 43 0.93 -13.22 -16.83
N SER A 44 0.80 -12.03 -16.24
CA SER A 44 0.20 -10.86 -16.90
C SER A 44 0.80 -9.56 -16.39
N ILE A 45 0.95 -8.61 -17.28
CA ILE A 45 1.30 -7.22 -17.00
C ILE A 45 0.37 -6.31 -17.79
N THR A 46 -0.15 -5.27 -17.15
CA THR A 46 -1.09 -4.37 -17.79
C THR A 46 -0.68 -2.91 -17.67
N GLU A 47 -1.09 -2.11 -18.64
CA GLU A 47 -0.86 -0.68 -18.66
C GLU A 47 -2.11 0.04 -19.23
N ASN A 48 -2.17 1.37 -19.08
CA ASN A 48 -3.25 2.20 -19.61
C ASN A 48 -3.16 2.48 -21.11
N LYS A 49 -2.07 2.05 -21.75
CA LYS A 49 -1.81 2.16 -23.20
C LYS A 49 -1.31 0.85 -23.77
N ILE A 50 -1.51 0.67 -25.06
CA ILE A 50 -1.01 -0.51 -25.79
C ILE A 50 0.51 -0.41 -25.94
N ILE A 51 1.19 -1.51 -25.63
CA ILE A 51 2.65 -1.64 -25.75
C ILE A 51 2.93 -2.93 -26.51
N ASN A 52 3.56 -2.79 -27.67
CA ASN A 52 3.82 -3.93 -28.57
C ASN A 52 5.06 -4.74 -28.19
N LYS A 53 5.96 -4.19 -27.34
CA LYS A 53 7.17 -4.88 -26.91
C LYS A 53 6.87 -5.87 -25.80
N LYS A 54 7.32 -7.12 -25.94
CA LYS A 54 7.27 -8.10 -24.84
C LYS A 54 8.22 -7.72 -23.71
N ILE A 55 7.75 -7.85 -22.48
CA ILE A 55 8.52 -7.63 -21.27
C ILE A 55 8.63 -8.98 -20.55
N MET A 56 9.85 -9.50 -20.41
CA MET A 56 10.12 -10.82 -19.81
C MET A 56 9.29 -11.96 -20.46
N GLY A 57 9.13 -11.92 -21.77
CA GLY A 57 8.35 -12.90 -22.53
C GLY A 57 6.82 -12.67 -22.51
N ILE A 58 6.33 -11.73 -21.70
CA ILE A 58 4.90 -11.44 -21.56
C ILE A 58 4.55 -10.24 -22.47
N LYS A 59 3.52 -10.37 -23.28
CA LYS A 59 2.96 -9.26 -24.05
C LYS A 59 2.07 -8.42 -23.10
N PRO A 60 2.39 -7.13 -22.89
CA PRO A 60 1.53 -6.24 -22.11
C PRO A 60 0.14 -6.10 -22.73
N SER A 61 -0.85 -5.85 -21.91
CA SER A 61 -2.22 -5.59 -22.36
C SER A 61 -2.88 -4.47 -21.56
N LEU A 62 -4.04 -4.02 -21.99
CA LEU A 62 -4.93 -3.19 -21.19
C LEU A 62 -5.57 -4.02 -20.05
N ASN A 63 -6.09 -3.34 -19.02
CA ASN A 63 -6.89 -3.99 -17.99
C ASN A 63 -8.16 -4.57 -18.59
N ASN A 64 -8.24 -5.88 -18.73
CA ASN A 64 -9.40 -6.58 -19.26
C ASN A 64 -9.54 -8.00 -18.71
N LYS A 65 -10.65 -8.67 -19.05
CA LYS A 65 -10.92 -10.04 -18.56
C LYS A 65 -9.87 -11.07 -19.03
N TYR A 66 -9.33 -10.91 -20.22
CA TYR A 66 -8.32 -11.83 -20.78
C TYR A 66 -6.99 -11.70 -20.04
N ALA A 67 -6.57 -10.46 -19.73
CA ALA A 67 -5.36 -10.19 -18.96
C ALA A 67 -5.38 -10.89 -17.58
N PHE A 68 -6.55 -10.98 -16.94
CA PHE A 68 -6.65 -11.50 -15.58
C PHE A 68 -7.23 -12.92 -15.49
N LYS A 69 -7.61 -13.56 -16.62
CA LYS A 69 -8.23 -14.90 -16.62
C LYS A 69 -7.37 -15.93 -15.89
N ASN A 70 -6.09 -15.99 -16.19
CA ASN A 70 -5.15 -17.00 -15.69
C ASN A 70 -4.39 -16.56 -14.43
N THR A 71 -4.81 -15.47 -13.76
CA THR A 71 -4.17 -14.99 -12.53
C THR A 71 -4.84 -15.55 -11.30
N ASN A 72 -4.07 -15.66 -10.20
CA ASN A 72 -4.60 -15.91 -8.86
C ASN A 72 -4.74 -14.59 -8.09
N VAL A 73 -3.76 -13.70 -8.25
CA VAL A 73 -3.66 -12.42 -7.54
C VAL A 73 -3.29 -11.31 -8.53
N ILE A 74 -3.94 -10.18 -8.42
CA ILE A 74 -3.64 -8.96 -9.15
C ILE A 74 -3.01 -7.98 -8.14
N ILE A 75 -1.85 -7.43 -8.47
CA ILE A 75 -1.15 -6.43 -7.66
C ILE A 75 -1.25 -5.08 -8.35
N ASP A 76 -1.84 -4.10 -7.67
CA ASP A 76 -2.13 -2.78 -8.21
C ASP A 76 -1.48 -1.66 -7.40
N PHE A 77 -0.57 -0.92 -8.04
CA PHE A 77 0.08 0.30 -7.54
C PHE A 77 -0.02 1.40 -8.59
N THR A 78 -1.23 1.80 -8.92
CA THR A 78 -1.50 2.75 -10.00
C THR A 78 -2.15 4.05 -9.50
N ALA A 79 -3.38 4.28 -9.88
CA ALA A 79 -4.18 5.43 -9.50
C ALA A 79 -5.61 4.99 -9.15
N PRO A 80 -6.36 5.76 -8.34
CA PRO A 80 -7.70 5.38 -7.89
C PRO A 80 -8.63 4.91 -9.01
N LYS A 81 -8.72 5.64 -10.10
CA LYS A 81 -9.54 5.28 -11.26
C LYS A 81 -9.18 3.90 -11.83
N CYS A 82 -7.89 3.64 -12.03
CA CYS A 82 -7.41 2.35 -12.54
C CYS A 82 -7.72 1.22 -11.55
N THR A 83 -7.47 1.41 -10.25
CA THR A 83 -7.81 0.43 -9.22
C THR A 83 -9.29 0.04 -9.26
N LEU A 84 -10.21 0.99 -9.42
CA LEU A 84 -11.65 0.69 -9.50
C LEU A 84 -12.01 -0.11 -10.74
N GLU A 85 -11.37 0.16 -11.88
CA GLU A 85 -11.52 -0.64 -13.11
C GLU A 85 -11.03 -2.09 -12.88
N VAL A 86 -9.84 -2.25 -12.29
CA VAL A 86 -9.28 -3.55 -11.93
C VAL A 86 -10.22 -4.31 -11.01
N LEU A 87 -10.77 -3.69 -9.97
CA LEU A 87 -11.69 -4.30 -9.02
C LEU A 87 -12.99 -4.78 -9.71
N LYS A 88 -13.53 -3.99 -10.65
CA LYS A 88 -14.71 -4.38 -11.43
C LYS A 88 -14.47 -5.69 -12.20
N ILE A 89 -13.31 -5.82 -12.84
CA ILE A 89 -12.94 -7.02 -13.61
C ILE A 89 -12.61 -8.19 -12.67
N ALA A 90 -11.78 -7.95 -11.66
CA ALA A 90 -11.35 -8.94 -10.66
C ALA A 90 -12.56 -9.57 -9.94
N SER A 91 -13.56 -8.76 -9.58
CA SER A 91 -14.78 -9.21 -8.94
C SER A 91 -15.57 -10.20 -9.81
N LYS A 92 -15.71 -9.93 -11.12
CA LYS A 92 -16.37 -10.83 -12.08
C LYS A 92 -15.60 -12.15 -12.23
N LEU A 93 -14.28 -12.10 -12.19
CA LEU A 93 -13.40 -13.26 -12.36
C LEU A 93 -13.04 -13.95 -11.03
N LYS A 94 -13.58 -13.48 -9.89
CA LYS A 94 -13.29 -14.00 -8.53
C LYS A 94 -11.79 -14.01 -8.22
N LYS A 95 -11.05 -12.98 -8.65
CA LYS A 95 -9.60 -12.84 -8.41
C LYS A 95 -9.32 -12.06 -7.13
N ARG A 96 -8.23 -12.39 -6.44
CA ARG A 96 -7.72 -11.66 -5.28
C ARG A 96 -6.99 -10.41 -5.74
N VAL A 97 -7.07 -9.32 -4.96
CA VAL A 97 -6.41 -8.06 -5.32
C VAL A 97 -5.60 -7.51 -4.15
N VAL A 98 -4.36 -7.12 -4.43
CA VAL A 98 -3.50 -6.38 -3.51
C VAL A 98 -3.41 -4.94 -4.01
N ILE A 99 -3.85 -3.98 -3.21
CA ILE A 99 -3.92 -2.56 -3.55
C ILE A 99 -2.90 -1.79 -2.73
N GLY A 100 -1.88 -1.25 -3.40
CA GLY A 100 -0.93 -0.29 -2.86
C GLY A 100 -1.17 1.13 -3.34
N THR A 101 -2.16 1.34 -4.19
CA THR A 101 -2.64 2.65 -4.62
C THR A 101 -3.16 3.44 -3.44
N THR A 102 -2.86 4.73 -3.40
CA THR A 102 -3.30 5.68 -2.37
C THR A 102 -4.08 6.84 -2.99
N GLY A 103 -4.63 7.73 -2.15
CA GLY A 103 -5.32 8.93 -2.64
C GLY A 103 -6.80 8.72 -3.01
N PHE A 104 -7.43 7.66 -2.52
CA PHE A 104 -8.86 7.43 -2.73
C PHE A 104 -9.72 8.45 -1.97
N THR A 105 -10.77 8.93 -2.63
CA THR A 105 -11.84 9.67 -1.99
C THR A 105 -12.70 8.76 -1.10
N ARG A 106 -13.47 9.33 -0.19
CA ARG A 106 -14.41 8.56 0.67
C ARG A 106 -15.41 7.74 -0.16
N ARG A 107 -15.84 8.25 -1.32
CA ARG A 107 -16.74 7.53 -2.23
C ARG A 107 -16.06 6.30 -2.83
N GLU A 108 -14.82 6.44 -3.27
CA GLU A 108 -14.02 5.34 -3.83
C GLU A 108 -13.68 4.28 -2.77
N GLU A 109 -13.38 4.70 -1.54
CA GLU A 109 -13.21 3.77 -0.41
C GLU A 109 -14.46 2.93 -0.16
N ASN A 110 -15.64 3.52 -0.23
CA ASN A 110 -16.91 2.80 -0.10
C ASN A 110 -17.11 1.80 -1.25
N ILE A 111 -16.67 2.12 -2.46
CA ILE A 111 -16.71 1.20 -3.60
C ILE A 111 -15.75 0.01 -3.36
N ILE A 112 -14.53 0.26 -2.90
CA ILE A 112 -13.57 -0.80 -2.54
C ILE A 112 -14.19 -1.72 -1.47
N LYS A 113 -14.81 -1.15 -0.43
CA LYS A 113 -15.51 -1.91 0.62
C LYS A 113 -16.66 -2.76 0.06
N LYS A 114 -17.38 -2.31 -0.97
CA LYS A 114 -18.40 -3.15 -1.65
C LYS A 114 -17.77 -4.34 -2.38
N TYR A 115 -16.62 -4.14 -3.03
CA TYR A 115 -15.91 -5.23 -3.71
C TYR A 115 -15.27 -6.22 -2.72
N SER A 116 -14.80 -5.77 -1.55
CA SER A 116 -14.21 -6.67 -0.55
C SER A 116 -15.19 -7.70 0.04
N ARG A 117 -16.50 -7.46 -0.12
CA ARG A 117 -17.54 -8.47 0.20
C ARG A 117 -17.65 -9.56 -0.87
N LYS A 118 -17.08 -9.37 -2.06
CA LYS A 118 -17.19 -10.28 -3.20
C LYS A 118 -15.90 -11.06 -3.47
N ILE A 119 -14.74 -10.45 -3.20
CA ILE A 119 -13.41 -11.00 -3.42
C ILE A 119 -12.47 -10.59 -2.29
N PRO A 120 -11.43 -11.40 -1.99
CA PRO A 120 -10.39 -11.00 -1.04
C PRO A 120 -9.60 -9.80 -1.56
N ILE A 121 -9.52 -8.74 -0.75
CA ILE A 121 -8.78 -7.52 -1.04
C ILE A 121 -7.86 -7.22 0.13
N LEU A 122 -6.55 -7.13 -0.13
CA LEU A 122 -5.57 -6.55 0.77
C LEU A 122 -5.27 -5.12 0.31
N LYS A 123 -5.62 -4.13 1.12
CA LYS A 123 -5.30 -2.72 0.84
C LYS A 123 -4.44 -2.15 1.95
N ALA A 124 -3.29 -1.60 1.58
CA ALA A 124 -2.40 -0.92 2.53
C ALA A 124 -1.75 0.31 1.90
N GLY A 125 -1.77 1.42 2.60
CA GLY A 125 -1.12 2.67 2.18
C GLY A 125 0.41 2.61 2.29
N ASN A 126 0.94 1.69 3.08
CA ASN A 126 2.35 1.38 3.18
C ASN A 126 2.54 -0.12 3.47
N MET A 127 3.39 -0.77 2.69
CA MET A 127 3.71 -2.20 2.82
C MET A 127 5.16 -2.42 3.30
N SER A 128 5.86 -1.37 3.72
CA SER A 128 7.18 -1.49 4.32
C SER A 128 7.08 -2.10 5.71
N LEU A 129 7.77 -3.20 5.95
CA LEU A 129 7.84 -3.84 7.27
C LEU A 129 8.36 -2.87 8.32
N GLY A 130 9.44 -2.13 8.02
CA GLY A 130 10.04 -1.17 8.95
C GLY A 130 9.08 -0.03 9.33
N VAL A 131 8.34 0.51 8.36
CA VAL A 131 7.34 1.56 8.63
C VAL A 131 6.19 1.03 9.47
N ASN A 132 5.68 -0.18 9.19
CA ASN A 132 4.61 -0.78 9.99
C ASN A 132 5.06 -1.11 11.41
N LEU A 133 6.31 -1.60 11.57
CA LEU A 133 6.91 -1.81 12.90
C LEU A 133 7.05 -0.48 13.66
N LEU A 134 7.54 0.57 13.00
CA LEU A 134 7.67 1.90 13.60
C LEU A 134 6.32 2.45 14.05
N MET A 135 5.27 2.26 13.27
CA MET A 135 3.90 2.64 13.63
C MET A 135 3.42 1.91 14.89
N TYR A 136 3.65 0.60 14.96
CA TYR A 136 3.29 -0.21 16.12
C TYR A 136 4.05 0.22 17.38
N LEU A 137 5.36 0.42 17.28
CA LEU A 137 6.18 0.94 18.38
C LEU A 137 5.71 2.33 18.82
N THR A 138 5.37 3.20 17.87
CA THR A 138 4.84 4.54 18.16
C THR A 138 3.53 4.47 18.96
N GLU A 139 2.63 3.55 18.62
CA GLU A 139 1.38 3.34 19.36
C GLU A 139 1.65 2.86 20.78
N ILE A 140 2.48 1.83 20.96
CA ILE A 140 2.82 1.29 22.27
C ILE A 140 3.47 2.37 23.15
N THR A 141 4.50 3.06 22.64
CA THR A 141 5.18 4.13 23.35
C THR A 141 4.21 5.22 23.78
N SER A 142 3.33 5.65 22.87
CA SER A 142 2.34 6.69 23.15
C SER A 142 1.29 6.25 24.18
N ARG A 143 0.99 4.96 24.26
CA ARG A 143 0.09 4.38 25.26
C ARG A 143 0.74 4.33 26.64
N SER A 144 2.03 4.02 26.70
CA SER A 144 2.79 3.90 27.95
C SER A 144 3.17 5.26 28.56
N LEU A 145 3.29 6.29 27.73
CA LEU A 145 3.64 7.64 28.17
C LEU A 145 2.38 8.46 28.48
N ASN A 146 2.40 9.18 29.61
CA ASN A 146 1.28 10.03 30.05
C ASN A 146 1.17 11.34 29.22
N SER A 147 0.20 12.20 29.57
CA SER A 147 -0.09 13.46 28.88
C SER A 147 1.03 14.52 28.95
N ASN A 148 2.01 14.35 29.87
CA ASN A 148 3.11 15.31 30.04
C ASN A 148 4.16 15.17 28.93
N PHE A 149 4.16 14.04 28.20
CA PHE A 149 5.06 13.84 27.06
C PHE A 149 4.48 14.43 25.78
N LEU A 150 5.24 15.27 25.14
CA LEU A 150 4.92 15.87 23.86
C LEU A 150 5.38 14.96 22.71
N SER A 151 4.56 14.89 21.68
CA SER A 151 4.87 14.08 20.51
C SER A 151 5.22 14.99 19.32
N LYS A 152 6.34 14.71 18.67
CA LYS A 152 6.83 15.46 17.51
C LYS A 152 7.22 14.49 16.40
N VAL A 153 6.71 14.71 15.18
CA VAL A 153 7.04 13.92 14.01
C VAL A 153 7.85 14.80 13.06
N PHE A 154 9.11 14.44 12.82
CA PHE A 154 9.96 15.07 11.84
C PHE A 154 10.02 14.21 10.60
N GLU A 155 9.90 14.83 9.43
CA GLU A 155 10.05 14.15 8.16
C GLU A 155 10.83 14.98 7.15
N THR A 156 11.63 14.31 6.33
CA THR A 156 12.37 14.93 5.24
C THR A 156 12.08 14.19 3.94
N HIS A 157 11.77 14.93 2.89
CA HIS A 157 11.56 14.41 1.54
C HIS A 157 12.19 15.33 0.49
N HIS A 158 12.31 14.83 -0.73
CA HIS A 158 12.78 15.63 -1.87
C HIS A 158 11.88 16.85 -2.13
N LYS A 159 12.45 17.89 -2.75
CA LYS A 159 11.77 19.18 -3.00
C LYS A 159 10.44 19.09 -3.76
N ASN A 160 10.28 18.08 -4.61
CA ASN A 160 9.10 17.89 -5.47
C ASN A 160 7.91 17.24 -4.75
N LYS A 161 8.04 16.81 -3.49
CA LYS A 161 6.92 16.24 -2.73
C LYS A 161 5.96 17.34 -2.30
N LYS A 162 4.70 17.25 -2.75
CA LYS A 162 3.68 18.31 -2.59
C LYS A 162 2.91 18.24 -1.27
N ASP A 163 2.68 17.04 -0.75
CA ASP A 163 1.88 16.83 0.47
C ASP A 163 2.66 17.14 1.75
N TYR A 164 1.98 17.79 2.69
CA TYR A 164 2.47 18.15 4.04
C TYR A 164 1.36 17.92 5.09
N PRO A 165 1.58 17.16 6.17
CA PRO A 165 2.65 16.18 6.31
C PRO A 165 2.52 15.04 5.29
N SER A 166 3.59 14.23 5.10
CA SER A 166 3.53 13.05 4.24
C SER A 166 2.53 12.01 4.76
N GLY A 167 2.08 11.12 3.87
CA GLY A 167 1.22 10.01 4.27
C GLY A 167 1.79 9.18 5.41
N THR A 168 3.10 8.88 5.39
CA THR A 168 3.78 8.13 6.45
C THR A 168 3.82 8.93 7.77
N ALA A 169 4.08 10.23 7.71
CA ALA A 169 4.05 11.08 8.91
C ALA A 169 2.64 11.10 9.54
N LEU A 170 1.59 11.20 8.72
CA LEU A 170 0.21 11.12 9.20
C LEU A 170 -0.12 9.74 9.79
N MET A 171 0.45 8.65 9.26
CA MET A 171 0.29 7.31 9.83
C MET A 171 0.95 7.20 11.21
N LEU A 172 2.16 7.76 11.40
CA LEU A 172 2.80 7.84 12.72
C LEU A 172 1.97 8.67 13.70
N GLY A 173 1.47 9.82 13.26
CA GLY A 173 0.56 10.64 14.05
C GLY A 173 -0.72 9.91 14.45
N LYS A 174 -1.23 9.03 13.57
CA LYS A 174 -2.37 8.15 13.88
C LYS A 174 -2.02 7.13 14.96
N GLY A 175 -0.82 6.51 14.89
CA GLY A 175 -0.33 5.61 15.94
C GLY A 175 -0.26 6.31 17.30
N ILE A 176 0.30 7.53 17.35
CA ILE A 176 0.32 8.36 18.56
C ILE A 176 -1.10 8.62 19.08
N ALA A 177 -2.03 8.98 18.20
CA ALA A 177 -3.41 9.28 18.57
C ALA A 177 -4.14 8.05 19.13
N VAL A 178 -3.95 6.89 18.51
CA VAL A 178 -4.51 5.60 18.97
C VAL A 178 -3.95 5.25 20.36
N GLY A 179 -2.62 5.36 20.55
CA GLY A 179 -2.00 5.12 21.85
C GLY A 179 -2.55 6.02 22.98
N LYS A 180 -2.93 7.25 22.64
CA LYS A 180 -3.56 8.21 23.55
C LYS A 180 -5.10 8.09 23.64
N ASN A 181 -5.71 7.06 23.04
CA ASN A 181 -7.17 6.90 22.93
C ASN A 181 -7.88 8.14 22.34
N LYS A 182 -7.26 8.76 21.35
CA LYS A 182 -7.77 9.99 20.72
C LYS A 182 -7.81 9.87 19.20
N ASN A 183 -8.65 10.69 18.57
CA ASN A 183 -8.67 10.80 17.11
C ASN A 183 -7.59 11.79 16.64
N LEU A 184 -6.85 11.41 15.60
CA LEU A 184 -5.77 12.24 15.02
C LEU A 184 -6.26 13.66 14.69
N TYR A 185 -7.41 13.80 14.03
CA TYR A 185 -7.92 15.12 13.61
C TYR A 185 -8.28 16.03 14.78
N LYS A 186 -8.68 15.46 15.94
CA LYS A 186 -8.90 16.23 17.17
C LYS A 186 -7.58 16.71 17.77
N LEU A 187 -6.48 15.98 17.55
CA LEU A 187 -5.16 16.32 18.07
C LEU A 187 -4.40 17.31 17.20
N ILE A 188 -4.55 17.25 15.87
CA ILE A 188 -3.80 18.12 14.95
C ILE A 188 -4.58 19.42 14.66
N GLY A 189 -5.92 19.36 14.58
CA GLY A 189 -6.76 20.42 14.05
C GLY A 189 -6.69 20.51 12.51
N LYS A 190 -7.83 20.52 11.84
CA LYS A 190 -7.93 20.52 10.36
C LYS A 190 -7.16 21.66 9.68
N LYS A 191 -7.09 22.84 10.30
CA LYS A 191 -6.43 24.04 9.75
C LYS A 191 -4.91 23.91 9.61
N TYR A 192 -4.30 22.89 10.20
CA TYR A 192 -2.85 22.68 10.15
C TYR A 192 -2.40 21.63 9.14
N LEU A 193 -3.33 20.92 8.52
CA LEU A 193 -3.01 20.07 7.38
C LEU A 193 -2.47 20.94 6.22
N ASN A 194 -1.45 20.46 5.52
CA ASN A 194 -0.75 21.16 4.42
C ASN A 194 0.16 22.32 4.83
N ARG A 195 0.51 22.48 6.11
CA ARG A 195 1.54 23.42 6.56
C ARG A 195 2.87 22.72 6.83
N LYS A 196 3.99 23.39 6.56
CA LYS A 196 5.35 22.87 6.80
C LYS A 196 5.66 22.63 8.27
N SER A 197 5.11 23.46 9.17
CA SER A 197 5.30 23.36 10.62
C SER A 197 4.03 23.75 11.37
N PHE A 198 3.93 23.27 12.60
CA PHE A 198 2.82 23.58 13.50
C PHE A 198 3.37 24.26 14.76
N PRO A 199 2.65 25.23 15.34
CA PRO A 199 3.07 25.83 16.60
C PRO A 199 3.13 24.75 17.69
N TYR A 200 4.06 24.93 18.61
CA TYR A 200 4.23 24.05 19.76
C TYR A 200 2.95 24.06 20.62
N SER A 201 2.32 22.90 20.76
CA SER A 201 1.13 22.72 21.58
C SER A 201 1.15 21.35 22.24
N LYS A 202 0.28 21.09 23.23
CA LYS A 202 0.09 19.76 23.82
C LYS A 202 -0.46 18.71 22.84
N LYS A 203 -0.54 19.03 21.56
CA LYS A 203 -1.01 18.20 20.47
C LYS A 203 0.19 17.55 19.76
N ILE A 204 -0.07 16.71 18.77
CA ILE A 204 0.98 16.13 17.94
C ILE A 204 1.50 17.23 17.00
N ASN A 205 2.80 17.46 17.01
CA ASN A 205 3.47 18.39 16.13
C ASN A 205 4.11 17.65 14.94
N PHE A 206 3.99 18.24 13.75
CA PHE A 206 4.64 17.76 12.54
C PHE A 206 5.61 18.83 12.03
N ASN A 207 6.79 18.42 11.64
CA ASN A 207 7.76 19.28 10.97
C ASN A 207 8.21 18.59 9.68
N SER A 208 7.79 19.17 8.55
CA SER A 208 8.03 18.60 7.23
C SER A 208 9.10 19.41 6.50
N ILE A 209 10.23 18.79 6.21
CA ILE A 209 11.33 19.38 5.46
C ILE A 209 11.29 18.89 4.02
N ARG A 210 11.48 19.79 3.06
CA ARG A 210 11.65 19.49 1.64
C ARG A 210 13.00 19.97 1.20
N LYS A 211 13.93 19.04 0.93
CA LYS A 211 15.36 19.34 0.70
C LYS A 211 15.94 18.34 -0.32
N GLY A 212 16.89 18.82 -1.14
CA GLY A 212 17.57 17.97 -2.13
C GLY A 212 16.75 17.71 -3.40
N LEU A 213 17.27 16.78 -4.24
CA LEU A 213 16.71 16.40 -5.55
C LEU A 213 15.36 15.67 -5.41
#